data_8e37a5858776f9e16a90b7d191e01c32
#
_entry.id   8e37a5858776f9e16a90b7d191e01c32
#
_cell.length_a   1.000
_cell.length_b   1.000
_cell.length_c   1.000
_cell.angle_alpha   90.00
_cell.angle_beta   90.00
_cell.angle_gamma   90.00
#
_symmetry.space_group_name_H-M   'P 1'
#
loop_
_entity.id
_entity.type
_entity.pdbx_description
1 polymer ?
#
loop_
_entity_poly.entity_id
_entity_poly.type
_entity_poly.pdbx_seq_one_letter_code
_entity_poly.pdbx_strand_id
1 'polypeptide(L)'
;AKPASSYQIASTTKPMTAIEILKLWEMGKIDLDAEVQTYYTSFPKKEYPITIRQILSHTAGISHYRSDSKEEKHIKESYSTEMAIDIFKDWELIFEPNTDWKYSSYGYNLLGAVIEEVSGKSYEEFLKEHIWVPANMENTMMDDPIAIVPNRVRGYFKNGGKIENGEYLDISSRFGAGGVRSTVPDIVK
;
A
#
# COMPACT_ATOMS: atom_id res chain seq x y z
N ALA A 1 -20.51 5.31 14.84
CA ALA A 1 -19.06 5.21 15.05
C ALA A 1 -18.72 5.43 16.53
N LYS A 2 -17.71 4.71 17.02
CA LYS A 2 -17.16 4.83 18.38
C LYS A 2 -15.63 4.97 18.26
N PRO A 3 -14.92 5.47 19.30
CA PRO A 3 -13.46 5.53 19.24
C PRO A 3 -12.81 4.19 18.87
N ALA A 4 -13.31 3.08 19.40
CA ALA A 4 -12.84 1.73 19.10
C ALA A 4 -13.32 1.16 17.75
N SER A 5 -14.06 1.93 16.94
CA SER A 5 -14.47 1.46 15.60
C SER A 5 -13.24 1.31 14.71
N SER A 6 -13.10 0.13 14.09
CA SER A 6 -11.97 -0.23 13.25
C SER A 6 -12.32 -0.06 11.77
N TYR A 7 -11.61 0.82 11.09
CA TYR A 7 -11.84 1.23 9.69
C TYR A 7 -10.72 0.75 8.78
N GLN A 8 -11.03 0.43 7.53
CA GLN A 8 -10.04 0.45 6.46
C GLN A 8 -9.60 1.92 6.28
N ILE A 9 -8.32 2.22 6.50
CA ILE A 9 -7.82 3.59 6.44
C ILE A 9 -7.36 4.00 5.05
N ALA A 10 -7.44 3.09 4.10
CA ALA A 10 -7.11 3.32 2.70
C ALA A 10 -5.76 4.05 2.56
N SER A 11 -5.70 5.09 1.75
CA SER A 11 -4.45 5.80 1.44
C SER A 11 -3.75 6.47 2.62
N THR A 12 -4.35 6.51 3.80
CA THR A 12 -3.65 6.86 5.04
C THR A 12 -2.56 5.82 5.41
N THR A 13 -2.56 4.66 4.77
CA THR A 13 -1.46 3.67 4.82
C THR A 13 -0.15 4.22 4.24
N LYS A 14 -0.20 5.03 3.18
CA LYS A 14 1.00 5.49 2.45
C LYS A 14 2.04 6.23 3.30
N PRO A 15 1.68 7.13 4.21
CA PRO A 15 2.63 7.69 5.16
C PRO A 15 3.42 6.63 5.94
N MET A 16 2.79 5.54 6.35
CA MET A 16 3.47 4.43 7.04
C MET A 16 4.48 3.76 6.10
N THR A 17 4.09 3.43 4.86
CA THR A 17 5.00 2.89 3.84
C THR A 17 6.19 3.83 3.60
N ALA A 18 5.94 5.13 3.51
CA ALA A 18 7.00 6.12 3.31
C ALA A 18 7.97 6.16 4.50
N ILE A 19 7.47 6.12 5.73
CA ILE A 19 8.28 6.06 6.95
C ILE A 19 9.18 4.82 6.92
N GLU A 20 8.66 3.65 6.54
CA GLU A 20 9.43 2.42 6.50
C GLU A 20 10.52 2.43 5.42
N ILE A 21 10.24 3.00 4.26
CA ILE A 21 11.28 3.24 3.24
C ILE A 21 12.37 4.17 3.79
N LEU A 22 11.99 5.27 4.44
CA LEU A 22 12.95 6.18 5.06
C LEU A 22 13.71 5.53 6.21
N LYS A 23 13.08 4.58 6.92
CA LYS A 23 13.75 3.78 7.95
C LYS A 23 14.82 2.86 7.35
N LEU A 24 14.53 2.18 6.24
CA LEU A 24 15.52 1.39 5.53
C LEU A 24 16.68 2.26 4.99
N TRP A 25 16.38 3.45 4.52
CA TRP A 25 17.39 4.43 4.10
C TRP A 25 18.26 4.89 5.29
N GLU A 26 17.65 5.25 6.42
CA GLU A 26 18.37 5.60 7.67
C GLU A 26 19.30 4.48 8.15
N MET A 27 18.87 3.22 7.98
CA MET A 27 19.67 2.02 8.29
C MET A 27 20.77 1.74 7.26
N GLY A 28 20.90 2.53 6.20
CA GLY A 28 21.86 2.32 5.10
C GLY A 28 21.57 1.11 4.23
N LYS A 29 20.35 0.55 4.29
CA LYS A 29 19.96 -0.63 3.51
C LYS A 29 19.48 -0.29 2.10
N ILE A 30 19.03 0.93 1.88
CA ILE A 30 18.63 1.44 0.57
C ILE A 30 19.23 2.82 0.32
N ASP A 31 19.42 3.13 -0.95
CA ASP A 31 19.65 4.47 -1.47
C ASP A 31 18.38 4.95 -2.17
N LEU A 32 17.86 6.12 -1.79
CA LEU A 32 16.64 6.68 -2.38
C LEU A 32 16.80 7.02 -3.86
N ASP A 33 18.02 7.25 -4.32
CA ASP A 33 18.34 7.62 -5.70
C ASP A 33 18.77 6.43 -6.57
N ALA A 34 18.85 5.21 -5.98
CA ALA A 34 19.05 3.99 -6.74
C ALA A 34 17.77 3.57 -7.50
N GLU A 35 17.95 2.87 -8.62
CA GLU A 35 16.86 2.26 -9.37
C GLU A 35 16.13 1.22 -8.50
N VAL A 36 14.80 1.17 -8.59
CA VAL A 36 13.96 0.26 -7.81
C VAL A 36 14.32 -1.21 -8.03
N GLN A 37 14.78 -1.59 -9.22
CA GLN A 37 15.23 -2.93 -9.56
C GLN A 37 16.48 -3.39 -8.79
N THR A 38 17.23 -2.45 -8.20
CA THR A 38 18.33 -2.79 -7.30
C THR A 38 17.83 -3.55 -6.07
N TYR A 39 16.60 -3.25 -5.64
CA TYR A 39 15.99 -3.81 -4.43
C TYR A 39 14.87 -4.80 -4.72
N TYR A 40 14.14 -4.64 -5.82
CA TYR A 40 13.09 -5.56 -6.24
C TYR A 40 13.29 -5.99 -7.69
N THR A 41 14.12 -7.01 -7.86
CA THR A 41 14.61 -7.48 -9.17
C THR A 41 13.52 -8.04 -10.08
N SER A 42 12.39 -8.49 -9.50
CA SER A 42 11.23 -9.01 -10.25
C SER A 42 10.43 -7.90 -10.96
N PHE A 43 10.68 -6.62 -10.66
CA PHE A 43 10.05 -5.52 -11.38
C PHE A 43 10.83 -5.24 -12.67
N PRO A 44 10.20 -5.32 -13.86
CA PRO A 44 10.91 -5.21 -15.14
C PRO A 44 11.49 -3.80 -15.33
N LYS A 45 12.61 -3.73 -16.06
CA LYS A 45 13.15 -2.44 -16.51
C LYS A 45 12.13 -1.74 -17.40
N LYS A 46 12.01 -0.44 -17.21
CA LYS A 46 11.16 0.45 -18.02
C LYS A 46 12.01 1.19 -19.04
N GLU A 47 11.36 1.91 -19.92
CA GLU A 47 12.04 2.78 -20.89
C GLU A 47 13.00 3.76 -20.20
N TYR A 48 12.58 4.29 -19.05
CA TYR A 48 13.39 5.18 -18.21
C TYR A 48 13.66 4.53 -16.84
N PRO A 49 14.83 4.78 -16.23
CA PRO A 49 15.10 4.34 -14.87
C PRO A 49 14.16 5.02 -13.87
N ILE A 50 13.73 4.25 -12.86
CA ILE A 50 12.81 4.72 -11.81
C ILE A 50 13.51 4.56 -10.46
N THR A 51 13.63 5.66 -9.71
CA THR A 51 14.24 5.64 -8.37
C THR A 51 13.18 5.52 -7.27
N ILE A 52 13.63 5.06 -6.09
CA ILE A 52 12.79 5.00 -4.88
C ILE A 52 12.22 6.39 -4.55
N ARG A 53 13.04 7.45 -4.66
CA ARG A 53 12.63 8.84 -4.41
C ARG A 53 11.50 9.28 -5.33
N GLN A 54 11.58 8.95 -6.62
CA GLN A 54 10.55 9.28 -7.59
C GLN A 54 9.22 8.56 -7.32
N ILE A 55 9.28 7.31 -6.83
CA ILE A 55 8.08 6.57 -6.44
C ILE A 55 7.43 7.21 -5.20
N LEU A 56 8.21 7.53 -4.18
CA LEU A 56 7.75 8.22 -2.96
C LEU A 56 7.04 9.55 -3.29
N SER A 57 7.58 10.32 -4.22
CA SER A 57 7.06 11.65 -4.61
C SER A 57 5.98 11.62 -5.69
N HIS A 58 5.60 10.45 -6.19
CA HIS A 58 4.65 10.30 -7.30
C HIS A 58 5.10 10.92 -8.64
N THR A 59 6.42 11.02 -8.86
CA THR A 59 7.02 11.53 -10.09
C THR A 59 7.67 10.45 -10.96
N ALA A 60 7.43 9.17 -10.63
CA ALA A 60 8.02 8.03 -11.32
C ALA A 60 7.31 7.66 -12.65
N GLY A 61 6.16 8.23 -12.95
CA GLY A 61 5.37 7.85 -14.12
C GLY A 61 4.63 6.51 -14.00
N ILE A 62 4.63 5.85 -12.83
CA ILE A 62 3.86 4.63 -12.60
C ILE A 62 2.36 4.95 -12.57
N SER A 63 1.57 4.25 -13.39
CA SER A 63 0.11 4.45 -13.47
C SER A 63 -0.57 4.22 -12.12
N HIS A 64 -1.70 4.87 -11.91
CA HIS A 64 -2.67 4.55 -10.87
C HIS A 64 -3.64 3.47 -11.35
N TYR A 65 -4.64 3.10 -10.53
CA TYR A 65 -5.70 2.16 -10.90
C TYR A 65 -6.32 2.53 -12.26
N ARG A 66 -6.50 1.54 -13.09
CA ARG A 66 -7.12 1.67 -14.41
C ARG A 66 -8.44 0.92 -14.42
N SER A 67 -9.40 1.37 -15.21
CA SER A 67 -10.70 0.71 -15.37
C SER A 67 -10.60 -0.68 -16.02
N ASP A 68 -9.50 -0.93 -16.74
CA ASP A 68 -9.18 -2.20 -17.39
C ASP A 68 -8.22 -3.07 -16.55
N SER A 69 -7.88 -2.66 -15.33
CA SER A 69 -7.04 -3.44 -14.44
C SER A 69 -7.77 -4.74 -14.04
N LYS A 70 -7.01 -5.84 -14.06
CA LYS A 70 -7.49 -7.16 -13.65
C LYS A 70 -7.57 -7.32 -12.13
N GLU A 71 -7.79 -6.25 -11.39
CA GLU A 71 -8.08 -6.36 -9.96
C GLU A 71 -9.40 -7.12 -9.80
N GLU A 72 -9.29 -8.42 -9.67
CA GLU A 72 -10.43 -9.25 -9.40
C GLU A 72 -10.92 -8.98 -7.98
N LYS A 73 -12.23 -8.82 -7.84
CA LYS A 73 -12.89 -8.61 -6.55
C LYS A 73 -13.06 -9.97 -5.85
N HIS A 74 -11.95 -10.61 -5.49
CA HIS A 74 -12.01 -11.86 -4.73
C HIS A 74 -12.19 -11.56 -3.24
N ILE A 75 -13.34 -11.94 -2.71
CA ILE A 75 -13.69 -11.74 -1.28
C ILE A 75 -12.96 -12.74 -0.38
N LYS A 76 -12.34 -13.79 -0.94
CA LYS A 76 -11.82 -14.93 -0.17
C LYS A 76 -10.37 -15.31 -0.43
N GLU A 77 -9.72 -14.73 -1.40
CA GLU A 77 -8.32 -15.02 -1.73
C GLU A 77 -7.50 -13.74 -1.58
N SER A 78 -6.63 -13.72 -0.59
CA SER A 78 -5.70 -12.61 -0.42
C SER A 78 -4.64 -12.64 -1.51
N TYR A 79 -4.32 -11.47 -2.06
CA TYR A 79 -3.21 -11.32 -2.99
C TYR A 79 -1.89 -11.45 -2.23
N SER A 80 -0.96 -12.22 -2.78
CA SER A 80 0.45 -12.11 -2.39
C SER A 80 1.04 -10.80 -2.90
N THR A 81 2.21 -10.44 -2.40
CA THR A 81 2.94 -9.26 -2.89
C THR A 81 3.23 -9.37 -4.39
N GLU A 82 3.68 -10.54 -4.87
CA GLU A 82 3.94 -10.77 -6.29
C GLU A 82 2.66 -10.61 -7.12
N MET A 83 1.54 -11.19 -6.69
CA MET A 83 0.25 -11.06 -7.38
C MET A 83 -0.19 -9.60 -7.47
N ALA A 84 0.00 -8.81 -6.40
CA ALA A 84 -0.34 -7.40 -6.39
C ALA A 84 0.55 -6.56 -7.33
N ILE A 85 1.83 -6.92 -7.46
CA ILE A 85 2.76 -6.28 -8.40
C ILE A 85 2.49 -6.73 -9.84
N ASP A 86 2.12 -7.99 -10.07
CA ASP A 86 1.80 -8.54 -11.39
C ASP A 86 0.64 -7.82 -12.08
N ILE A 87 -0.24 -7.16 -11.33
CA ILE A 87 -1.33 -6.36 -11.90
C ILE A 87 -0.80 -5.28 -12.85
N PHE A 88 0.32 -4.66 -12.54
CA PHE A 88 0.79 -3.45 -13.22
C PHE A 88 2.26 -3.48 -13.67
N LYS A 89 3.04 -4.48 -13.26
CA LYS A 89 4.48 -4.50 -13.51
C LYS A 89 4.86 -4.36 -14.98
N ASP A 90 4.01 -4.86 -15.90
CA ASP A 90 4.27 -4.83 -17.35
C ASP A 90 3.71 -3.57 -18.04
N TRP A 91 3.03 -2.68 -17.30
CA TRP A 91 2.50 -1.45 -17.91
C TRP A 91 3.61 -0.45 -18.17
N GLU A 92 3.49 0.27 -19.28
CA GLU A 92 4.36 1.37 -19.62
C GLU A 92 4.20 2.54 -18.63
N LEU A 93 5.25 3.35 -18.48
CA LEU A 93 5.16 4.61 -17.77
C LEU A 93 4.22 5.57 -18.50
N ILE A 94 3.47 6.36 -17.76
CA ILE A 94 2.54 7.34 -18.33
C ILE A 94 3.22 8.67 -18.68
N PHE A 95 4.45 8.87 -18.19
CA PHE A 95 5.35 9.98 -18.54
C PHE A 95 6.78 9.64 -18.12
N GLU A 96 7.76 10.35 -18.67
CA GLU A 96 9.16 10.25 -18.26
C GLU A 96 9.33 10.72 -16.81
N PRO A 97 10.03 9.95 -15.94
CA PRO A 97 10.23 10.32 -14.54
C PRO A 97 10.75 11.76 -14.35
N ASN A 98 10.18 12.47 -13.38
CA ASN A 98 10.43 13.88 -13.05
C ASN A 98 9.93 14.91 -14.07
N THR A 99 9.25 14.52 -15.14
CA THR A 99 8.68 15.49 -16.10
C THR A 99 7.25 15.91 -15.73
N ASP A 100 6.57 15.09 -14.91
CA ASP A 100 5.19 15.36 -14.45
C ASP A 100 4.96 14.74 -13.08
N TRP A 101 3.78 14.96 -12.52
CA TRP A 101 3.32 14.39 -11.25
C TRP A 101 1.99 13.68 -11.43
N LYS A 102 1.91 12.43 -10.97
CA LYS A 102 0.66 11.69 -10.97
C LYS A 102 0.60 10.76 -9.76
N TYR A 103 -0.41 10.98 -8.92
CA TYR A 103 -0.65 10.08 -7.78
C TYR A 103 -0.78 8.62 -8.23
N SER A 104 -0.01 7.75 -7.61
CA SER A 104 -0.01 6.32 -7.91
C SER A 104 -0.08 5.47 -6.64
N SER A 105 -1.12 4.64 -6.53
CA SER A 105 -1.17 3.61 -5.49
C SER A 105 -0.28 2.42 -5.83
N TYR A 106 -0.16 2.07 -7.09
CA TYR A 106 0.74 0.98 -7.50
C TYR A 106 2.21 1.27 -7.20
N GLY A 107 2.64 2.53 -7.31
CA GLY A 107 3.97 2.92 -6.85
C GLY A 107 4.20 2.58 -5.37
N TYR A 108 3.21 2.80 -4.53
CA TYR A 108 3.31 2.48 -3.09
C TYR A 108 3.20 0.98 -2.80
N ASN A 109 2.52 0.19 -3.62
CA ASN A 109 2.62 -1.26 -3.55
C ASN A 109 4.04 -1.73 -3.89
N LEU A 110 4.67 -1.13 -4.91
CA LEU A 110 6.06 -1.44 -5.26
C LEU A 110 7.02 -1.09 -4.11
N LEU A 111 6.81 0.03 -3.41
CA LEU A 111 7.57 0.36 -2.20
C LEU A 111 7.35 -0.68 -1.08
N GLY A 112 6.13 -1.19 -0.93
CA GLY A 112 5.83 -2.29 0.00
C GLY A 112 6.61 -3.56 -0.34
N ALA A 113 6.71 -3.91 -1.63
CA ALA A 113 7.51 -5.05 -2.09
C ALA A 113 9.03 -4.84 -1.84
N VAL A 114 9.53 -3.61 -2.03
CA VAL A 114 10.91 -3.24 -1.67
C VAL A 114 11.17 -3.43 -0.17
N ILE A 115 10.21 -3.05 0.69
CA ILE A 115 10.33 -3.24 2.14
C ILE A 115 10.48 -4.73 2.46
N GLU A 116 9.67 -5.60 1.90
CA GLU A 116 9.75 -7.05 2.15
C GLU A 116 11.08 -7.64 1.66
N GLU A 117 11.48 -7.32 0.44
CA GLU A 117 12.70 -7.88 -0.15
C GLU A 117 13.96 -7.46 0.63
N VAL A 118 14.06 -6.17 0.98
CA VAL A 118 15.24 -5.62 1.66
C VAL A 118 15.29 -5.99 3.15
N SER A 119 14.14 -6.08 3.80
CA SER A 119 14.08 -6.41 5.22
C SER A 119 14.14 -7.91 5.50
N GLY A 120 13.69 -8.74 4.56
CA GLY A 120 13.46 -10.17 4.75
C GLY A 120 12.27 -10.48 5.67
N LYS A 121 11.39 -9.51 5.90
CA LYS A 121 10.16 -9.61 6.72
C LYS A 121 8.96 -9.30 5.87
N SER A 122 7.77 -9.80 6.25
CA SER A 122 6.54 -9.34 5.63
C SER A 122 6.34 -7.85 5.89
N TYR A 123 5.61 -7.20 5.00
CA TYR A 123 5.25 -5.79 5.13
C TYR A 123 4.58 -5.48 6.48
N GLU A 124 3.68 -6.36 6.94
CA GLU A 124 3.01 -6.21 8.23
C GLU A 124 3.98 -6.31 9.41
N GLU A 125 4.90 -7.29 9.40
CA GLU A 125 5.89 -7.46 10.47
C GLU A 125 6.81 -6.25 10.58
N PHE A 126 7.22 -5.67 9.46
CA PHE A 126 8.07 -4.50 9.44
C PHE A 126 7.34 -3.27 9.97
N LEU A 127 6.08 -3.03 9.57
CA LEU A 127 5.22 -1.98 10.14
C LEU A 127 4.99 -2.15 11.65
N LYS A 128 4.76 -3.37 12.10
CA LYS A 128 4.59 -3.66 13.54
C LYS A 128 5.84 -3.27 14.33
N GLU A 129 7.00 -3.67 13.85
CA GLU A 129 8.26 -3.45 14.55
C GLU A 129 8.65 -1.97 14.67
N HIS A 130 8.46 -1.19 13.62
CA HIS A 130 9.00 0.16 13.53
C HIS A 130 7.96 1.26 13.78
N ILE A 131 6.67 0.99 13.57
CA ILE A 131 5.60 1.98 13.74
C ILE A 131 4.61 1.55 14.79
N TRP A 132 3.91 0.42 14.60
CA TRP A 132 2.73 0.13 15.41
C TRP A 132 3.05 -0.17 16.86
N VAL A 133 4.07 -0.99 17.13
CA VAL A 133 4.50 -1.31 18.49
C VAL A 133 5.12 -0.08 19.19
N PRO A 134 6.09 0.63 18.59
CA PRO A 134 6.65 1.83 19.21
C PRO A 134 5.62 2.94 19.48
N ALA A 135 4.63 3.11 18.61
CA ALA A 135 3.54 4.06 18.79
C ALA A 135 2.37 3.53 19.62
N ASN A 136 2.44 2.28 20.11
CA ASN A 136 1.37 1.66 20.90
C ASN A 136 0.01 1.56 20.14
N MET A 137 0.06 1.29 18.83
CA MET A 137 -1.11 1.20 17.93
C MET A 137 -1.71 -0.22 17.97
N GLU A 138 -2.29 -0.60 19.11
CA GLU A 138 -2.71 -1.98 19.42
C GLU A 138 -3.88 -2.50 18.57
N ASN A 139 -4.66 -1.60 17.96
CA ASN A 139 -5.83 -1.93 17.13
C ASN A 139 -5.57 -1.69 15.63
N THR A 140 -4.29 -1.63 15.24
CA THR A 140 -3.85 -1.44 13.85
C THR A 140 -3.28 -2.75 13.31
N MET A 141 -3.69 -3.11 12.10
CA MET A 141 -3.31 -4.36 11.44
C MET A 141 -3.50 -4.28 9.92
N MET A 142 -2.96 -5.24 9.19
CA MET A 142 -3.39 -5.43 7.80
C MET A 142 -4.86 -5.86 7.78
N ASP A 143 -5.61 -5.36 6.79
CA ASP A 143 -7.02 -5.76 6.66
C ASP A 143 -7.11 -7.15 6.05
N ASP A 144 -7.62 -8.08 6.83
CA ASP A 144 -7.93 -9.45 6.41
C ASP A 144 -9.46 -9.62 6.38
N PRO A 145 -10.06 -9.92 5.20
CA PRO A 145 -11.50 -10.04 5.05
C PRO A 145 -12.11 -11.19 5.87
N ILE A 146 -11.36 -12.25 6.12
CA ILE A 146 -11.85 -13.43 6.83
C ILE A 146 -11.58 -13.40 8.34
N ALA A 147 -10.67 -12.54 8.80
CA ALA A 147 -10.35 -12.41 10.22
C ALA A 147 -11.52 -11.81 11.02
N ILE A 148 -11.70 -12.32 12.24
CA ILE A 148 -12.64 -11.74 13.20
C ILE A 148 -11.99 -10.53 13.85
N VAL A 149 -12.38 -9.32 13.41
CA VAL A 149 -11.87 -8.07 13.98
C VAL A 149 -12.94 -7.41 14.84
N PRO A 150 -12.68 -7.21 16.14
CA PRO A 150 -13.62 -6.50 17.01
C PRO A 150 -13.93 -5.09 16.48
N ASN A 151 -15.20 -4.69 16.59
CA ASN A 151 -15.68 -3.37 16.15
C ASN A 151 -15.39 -3.04 14.68
N ARG A 152 -15.23 -4.02 13.81
CA ARG A 152 -15.07 -3.84 12.36
C ARG A 152 -16.25 -3.05 11.79
N VAL A 153 -15.97 -1.94 11.12
CA VAL A 153 -16.96 -1.11 10.45
C VAL A 153 -17.12 -1.55 9.00
N ARG A 154 -18.34 -1.53 8.50
CA ARG A 154 -18.67 -1.64 7.08
C ARG A 154 -18.87 -0.25 6.50
N GLY A 155 -18.52 -0.09 5.22
CA GLY A 155 -18.85 1.10 4.46
C GLY A 155 -20.29 1.11 4.00
N TYR A 156 -20.77 2.29 3.64
CA TYR A 156 -22.08 2.52 3.03
C TYR A 156 -21.91 3.36 1.78
N PHE A 157 -22.82 3.20 0.82
CA PHE A 157 -22.90 4.09 -0.33
C PHE A 157 -24.33 4.58 -0.54
N LYS A 158 -24.47 5.69 -1.24
CA LYS A 158 -25.77 6.27 -1.57
C LYS A 158 -26.12 5.94 -3.00
N ASN A 159 -27.19 5.19 -3.19
CA ASN A 159 -27.71 4.77 -4.49
C ASN A 159 -29.15 5.31 -4.65
N GLY A 160 -29.40 6.17 -5.64
CA GLY A 160 -30.74 6.72 -5.92
C GLY A 160 -31.42 7.37 -4.71
N GLY A 161 -30.67 7.95 -3.78
CA GLY A 161 -31.19 8.54 -2.56
C GLY A 161 -31.31 7.58 -1.36
N LYS A 162 -31.14 6.28 -1.56
CA LYS A 162 -31.13 5.25 -0.51
C LYS A 162 -29.70 5.00 -0.03
N ILE A 163 -29.55 4.70 1.27
CA ILE A 163 -28.29 4.27 1.86
C ILE A 163 -28.27 2.74 1.84
N GLU A 164 -27.24 2.17 1.22
CA GLU A 164 -27.05 0.73 1.10
C GLU A 164 -25.71 0.34 1.72
N ASN A 165 -25.56 -0.94 2.12
CA ASN A 165 -24.26 -1.44 2.59
C ASN A 165 -23.27 -1.45 1.42
N GLY A 166 -22.06 -0.94 1.68
CA GLY A 166 -20.95 -1.09 0.75
C GLY A 166 -20.57 -2.56 0.56
N GLU A 167 -20.11 -2.90 -0.64
CA GLU A 167 -19.47 -4.19 -0.86
C GLU A 167 -18.25 -4.31 0.06
N TYR A 168 -18.02 -5.51 0.57
CA TYR A 168 -16.79 -5.80 1.28
C TYR A 168 -15.72 -6.11 0.22
N LEU A 169 -14.71 -5.25 0.14
CA LEU A 169 -13.60 -5.44 -0.79
C LEU A 169 -12.41 -6.03 -0.04
N ASP A 170 -11.83 -7.09 -0.58
CA ASP A 170 -10.46 -7.46 -0.24
C ASP A 170 -9.51 -6.38 -0.79
N ILE A 171 -8.70 -5.82 0.08
CA ILE A 171 -7.73 -4.76 -0.27
C ILE A 171 -6.29 -5.23 -0.18
N SER A 172 -6.03 -6.53 -0.13
CA SER A 172 -4.68 -7.10 -0.12
C SER A 172 -3.91 -6.77 -1.39
N SER A 173 -4.59 -6.66 -2.56
CA SER A 173 -3.98 -6.14 -3.79
C SER A 173 -3.43 -4.71 -3.67
N ARG A 174 -3.72 -4.02 -2.58
CA ARG A 174 -3.35 -2.62 -2.31
C ARG A 174 -2.54 -2.47 -1.03
N PHE A 175 -1.89 -3.52 -0.58
CA PHE A 175 -1.25 -3.66 0.73
C PHE A 175 -0.40 -2.44 1.14
N GLY A 176 0.60 -2.05 0.35
CA GLY A 176 1.48 -0.91 0.62
C GLY A 176 0.83 0.46 0.39
N ALA A 177 -0.28 0.50 -0.35
CA ALA A 177 -0.96 1.75 -0.72
C ALA A 177 -2.20 2.05 0.12
N GLY A 178 -2.81 1.03 0.74
CA GLY A 178 -4.11 1.20 1.38
C GLY A 178 -4.58 -0.01 2.20
N GLY A 179 -3.73 -1.02 2.41
CA GLY A 179 -4.10 -2.30 3.01
C GLY A 179 -4.30 -2.32 4.53
N VAL A 180 -4.08 -1.20 5.22
CA VAL A 180 -4.16 -1.13 6.68
C VAL A 180 -5.56 -0.81 7.16
N ARG A 181 -5.89 -1.39 8.28
CA ARG A 181 -7.07 -1.11 9.09
C ARG A 181 -6.63 -0.59 10.47
N SER A 182 -7.35 0.41 11.00
CA SER A 182 -7.01 1.02 12.28
C SER A 182 -8.21 1.68 12.95
N THR A 183 -7.99 2.22 14.15
CA THR A 183 -8.93 3.06 14.90
C THR A 183 -8.46 4.51 14.93
N VAL A 184 -9.38 5.44 15.19
CA VAL A 184 -9.01 6.87 15.33
C VAL A 184 -7.98 7.08 16.46
N PRO A 185 -8.13 6.48 17.66
CA PRO A 185 -7.11 6.63 18.72
C PRO A 185 -5.72 6.16 18.32
N ASP A 186 -5.59 5.12 17.47
CA ASP A 186 -4.27 4.66 17.02
C ASP A 186 -3.64 5.60 15.98
N ILE A 187 -4.45 6.15 15.08
CA ILE A 187 -3.95 7.03 14.00
C ILE A 187 -3.45 8.39 14.54
N VAL A 188 -3.89 8.83 15.71
CA VAL A 188 -3.48 10.13 16.28
C VAL A 188 -2.30 10.02 17.26
N LYS A 189 -1.73 8.83 17.44
CA LYS A 189 -0.51 8.61 18.22
C LYS A 189 0.74 8.97 17.44
#